data_a53175d4f558604e03737293d74dc3c9
#
_entry.id   a53175d4f558604e03737293d74dc3c9
#
_cell.length_a   1.000
_cell.length_b   1.000
_cell.length_c   1.000
_cell.angle_alpha   90.00
_cell.angle_beta   90.00
_cell.angle_gamma   90.00
#
_symmetry.space_group_name_H-M   'P 1'
#
loop_
_entity.id
_entity.type
_entity.pdbx_description
1 polymer ?
#
loop_
_entity_poly.entity_id
_entity_poly.type
_entity_poly.pdbx_seq_one_letter_code
_entity_poly.pdbx_strand_id
1 'polypeptide(L)'
;MIEDAKELADYYEDLVDKITQFSFVVNKDGTFAEGNSSFKDLSFSKFVEKSSNIMQRFITSQQDKNRIDSLDSVDTVVFPTVQMGVFGITQDCDLTSSILRAGGEGSSYHFATGYFNLTERFMRDIMETRSRYGLLMAHPEANGFLGARFPIGGIPHAYTDIARTFRGRLIASGMKGRARMIEYRRPGWTFHGKGLWVTEAGRPGPSLTMVGSPNFGYRSEKRDLESQLVIVTENEDLQQRLGEEHRHLYSHSEAVEDSTLEAEDRRTPAWVKIVVKVAREWF
;
A
#
# COMPACT_ATOMS: atom_id res chain seq x y z
N MET A 1 -0.20 19.12 -2.55
CA MET A 1 0.90 19.37 -3.51
C MET A 1 2.13 19.66 -2.66
N ILE A 2 3.28 19.10 -3.00
CA ILE A 2 4.58 19.44 -2.38
C ILE A 2 5.28 20.32 -3.40
N GLU A 3 5.61 21.54 -3.00
CA GLU A 3 6.22 22.55 -3.86
C GLU A 3 7.65 22.82 -3.40
N ASP A 4 8.52 23.24 -4.33
CA ASP A 4 9.92 23.60 -4.08
C ASP A 4 10.78 22.51 -3.40
N ALA A 5 10.41 21.23 -3.60
CA ALA A 5 11.07 20.08 -3.01
C ALA A 5 12.11 19.48 -3.97
N LYS A 6 13.21 20.21 -4.20
CA LYS A 6 14.28 19.80 -5.12
C LYS A 6 14.88 18.45 -4.73
N GLU A 7 15.16 18.23 -3.47
CA GLU A 7 15.75 16.97 -2.97
C GLU A 7 14.85 15.76 -3.24
N LEU A 8 13.53 15.94 -3.12
CA LEU A 8 12.56 14.90 -3.44
C LEU A 8 12.50 14.62 -4.95
N ALA A 9 12.60 15.66 -5.78
CA ALA A 9 12.66 15.50 -7.23
C ALA A 9 13.95 14.78 -7.65
N ASP A 10 15.09 15.20 -7.12
CA ASP A 10 16.39 14.57 -7.36
C ASP A 10 16.39 13.09 -6.91
N TYR A 11 15.72 12.77 -5.79
CA TYR A 11 15.57 11.38 -5.34
C TYR A 11 14.82 10.53 -6.37
N TYR A 12 13.71 11.00 -6.91
CA TYR A 12 12.93 10.23 -7.89
C TYR A 12 13.62 10.15 -9.25
N GLU A 13 14.35 11.17 -9.66
CA GLU A 13 15.20 11.12 -10.84
C GLU A 13 16.28 10.03 -10.69
N ASP A 14 17.00 10.04 -9.56
CA ASP A 14 17.99 9.01 -9.22
C ASP A 14 17.36 7.60 -9.17
N LEU A 15 16.15 7.45 -8.58
CA LEU A 15 15.45 6.17 -8.51
C LEU A 15 15.13 5.63 -9.91
N VAL A 16 14.56 6.46 -10.77
CA VAL A 16 14.24 6.09 -12.16
C VAL A 16 15.52 5.69 -12.90
N ASP A 17 16.58 6.46 -12.75
CA ASP A 17 17.90 6.15 -13.33
C ASP A 17 18.43 4.77 -12.92
N LYS A 18 18.27 4.38 -11.65
CA LYS A 18 18.69 3.05 -11.20
C LYS A 18 17.83 1.95 -11.81
N ILE A 19 16.52 2.16 -11.88
CA ILE A 19 15.59 1.18 -12.47
C ILE A 19 15.85 1.01 -13.97
N THR A 20 16.15 2.08 -14.69
CA THR A 20 16.47 2.01 -16.13
C THR A 20 17.69 1.15 -16.43
N GLN A 21 18.64 1.01 -15.49
CA GLN A 21 19.84 0.20 -15.69
C GLN A 21 19.54 -1.29 -15.88
N PHE A 22 18.42 -1.78 -15.37
CA PHE A 22 17.98 -3.17 -15.52
C PHE A 22 16.64 -3.32 -16.25
N SER A 23 16.24 -2.27 -16.99
CA SER A 23 15.03 -2.24 -17.80
C SER A 23 15.33 -2.33 -19.28
N PHE A 24 14.36 -2.79 -20.06
CA PHE A 24 14.38 -2.68 -21.51
C PHE A 24 13.96 -1.28 -21.96
N VAL A 25 14.51 -0.83 -23.08
CA VAL A 25 14.04 0.39 -23.74
C VAL A 25 12.86 0.03 -24.65
N VAL A 26 11.74 0.74 -24.51
CA VAL A 26 10.60 0.59 -25.41
C VAL A 26 10.72 1.62 -26.53
N ASN A 27 10.83 1.18 -27.78
CA ASN A 27 10.86 2.03 -28.94
C ASN A 27 9.49 2.60 -29.27
N LYS A 28 9.43 3.65 -30.10
CA LYS A 28 8.16 4.28 -30.51
C LYS A 28 7.21 3.35 -31.26
N ASP A 29 7.74 2.32 -31.92
CA ASP A 29 6.99 1.28 -32.62
C ASP A 29 6.51 0.12 -31.74
N GLY A 30 6.78 0.20 -30.41
CA GLY A 30 6.42 -0.82 -29.44
C GLY A 30 7.40 -2.00 -29.38
N THR A 31 8.47 -2.00 -30.16
CA THR A 31 9.52 -3.02 -30.05
C THR A 31 10.40 -2.74 -28.83
N PHE A 32 11.04 -3.80 -28.31
CA PHE A 32 12.00 -3.67 -27.22
C PHE A 32 13.41 -3.62 -27.76
N ALA A 33 14.15 -2.58 -27.41
CA ALA A 33 15.61 -2.56 -27.59
C ALA A 33 16.29 -3.16 -26.35
N GLU A 34 17.46 -3.77 -26.57
CA GLU A 34 18.29 -4.20 -25.47
C GLU A 34 18.64 -2.99 -24.59
N GLY A 35 18.41 -3.15 -23.28
CA GLY A 35 18.84 -2.19 -22.28
C GLY A 35 20.35 -2.25 -22.05
N ASN A 36 20.77 -2.09 -20.82
CA ASN A 36 22.19 -2.14 -20.45
C ASN A 36 22.80 -3.51 -20.78
N SER A 37 23.82 -3.54 -21.64
CA SER A 37 24.52 -4.75 -22.08
C SER A 37 25.07 -5.60 -20.91
N SER A 38 25.31 -5.00 -19.75
CA SER A 38 25.78 -5.70 -18.55
C SER A 38 24.73 -6.62 -17.91
N PHE A 39 23.49 -6.56 -18.36
CA PHE A 39 22.38 -7.44 -17.96
C PHE A 39 22.02 -8.48 -19.02
N LYS A 40 22.68 -8.41 -20.18
CA LYS A 40 22.48 -9.37 -21.26
C LYS A 40 22.90 -10.77 -20.83
N ASP A 41 22.13 -11.76 -21.22
CA ASP A 41 22.41 -13.18 -21.03
C ASP A 41 22.62 -13.63 -19.57
N LEU A 42 22.16 -12.82 -18.58
CA LEU A 42 22.19 -13.22 -17.19
C LEU A 42 21.13 -14.29 -16.89
N SER A 43 21.49 -15.28 -16.08
CA SER A 43 20.47 -16.11 -15.44
C SER A 43 19.58 -15.25 -14.54
N PHE A 44 18.35 -15.69 -14.30
CA PHE A 44 17.40 -14.97 -13.43
C PHE A 44 18.01 -14.65 -12.05
N SER A 45 18.70 -15.60 -11.43
CA SER A 45 19.35 -15.38 -10.13
C SER A 45 20.42 -14.29 -10.16
N LYS A 46 21.26 -14.26 -11.20
CA LYS A 46 22.28 -13.21 -11.39
C LYS A 46 21.64 -11.84 -11.70
N PHE A 47 20.56 -11.85 -12.45
CA PHE A 47 19.78 -10.63 -12.71
C PHE A 47 19.24 -10.06 -11.40
N VAL A 48 18.58 -10.88 -10.58
CA VAL A 48 18.05 -10.47 -9.26
C VAL A 48 19.16 -9.96 -8.35
N GLU A 49 20.26 -10.70 -8.22
CA GLU A 49 21.42 -10.30 -7.40
C GLU A 49 21.98 -8.94 -7.82
N LYS A 50 22.19 -8.75 -9.11
CA LYS A 50 22.75 -7.50 -9.63
C LYS A 50 21.81 -6.32 -9.46
N SER A 51 20.52 -6.50 -9.72
CA SER A 51 19.48 -5.47 -9.52
C SER A 51 19.33 -5.13 -8.04
N SER A 52 19.33 -6.14 -7.16
CA SER A 52 19.32 -5.95 -5.70
C SER A 52 20.52 -5.10 -5.25
N ASN A 53 21.72 -5.40 -5.70
CA ASN A 53 22.93 -4.65 -5.34
C ASN A 53 22.86 -3.17 -5.78
N ILE A 54 22.30 -2.89 -6.96
CA ILE A 54 22.11 -1.52 -7.45
C ILE A 54 21.14 -0.77 -6.52
N MET A 55 19.99 -1.38 -6.22
CA MET A 55 18.96 -0.74 -5.40
C MET A 55 19.40 -0.58 -3.94
N GLN A 56 20.11 -1.55 -3.38
CA GLN A 56 20.64 -1.45 -2.02
C GLN A 56 21.65 -0.30 -1.88
N ARG A 57 22.54 -0.14 -2.87
CA ARG A 57 23.49 0.99 -2.89
C ARG A 57 22.77 2.33 -3.04
N PHE A 58 21.72 2.39 -3.86
CA PHE A 58 20.88 3.57 -3.98
C PHE A 58 20.28 3.95 -2.64
N ILE A 59 19.61 3.03 -1.95
CA ILE A 59 18.98 3.28 -0.65
C ILE A 59 20.00 3.77 0.37
N THR A 60 21.14 3.09 0.51
CA THR A 60 22.20 3.48 1.44
C THR A 60 22.73 4.88 1.13
N SER A 61 23.00 5.17 -0.15
CA SER A 61 23.46 6.50 -0.58
C SER A 61 22.44 7.61 -0.28
N GLN A 62 21.14 7.34 -0.42
CA GLN A 62 20.10 8.33 -0.10
C GLN A 62 19.96 8.55 1.41
N GLN A 63 20.10 7.50 2.22
CA GLN A 63 20.11 7.61 3.68
C GLN A 63 21.30 8.44 4.18
N ASP A 64 22.47 8.25 3.60
CA ASP A 64 23.67 9.03 3.97
C ASP A 64 23.56 10.51 3.56
N LYS A 65 23.01 10.79 2.37
CA LYS A 65 22.82 12.15 1.86
C LYS A 65 21.79 12.96 2.65
N ASN A 66 20.72 12.30 3.08
CA ASN A 66 19.53 12.95 3.64
C ASN A 66 19.40 12.70 5.16
N ARG A 67 20.52 12.53 5.84
CA ARG A 67 20.53 12.39 7.29
C ARG A 67 20.06 13.70 7.95
N ILE A 68 19.00 13.62 8.71
CA ILE A 68 18.47 14.75 9.47
C ILE A 68 19.16 14.72 10.84
N ASP A 69 19.98 15.72 11.11
CA ASP A 69 20.71 15.81 12.38
C ASP A 69 19.85 16.38 13.52
N SER A 70 18.83 17.20 13.20
CA SER A 70 17.87 17.72 14.18
C SER A 70 16.54 17.99 13.50
N LEU A 71 15.44 17.71 14.20
CA LEU A 71 14.07 18.07 13.82
C LEU A 71 13.59 19.39 14.45
N ASP A 72 14.42 20.06 15.27
CA ASP A 72 14.02 21.18 16.10
C ASP A 72 13.57 22.43 15.32
N SER A 73 13.93 22.51 14.04
CA SER A 73 13.62 23.68 13.18
C SER A 73 12.54 23.40 12.10
N VAL A 74 12.00 22.19 12.04
CA VAL A 74 11.02 21.79 11.02
C VAL A 74 9.78 21.19 11.66
N ASP A 75 8.62 21.56 11.14
CA ASP A 75 7.34 21.02 11.60
C ASP A 75 6.83 19.84 10.74
N THR A 76 7.44 19.62 9.60
CA THR A 76 7.02 18.58 8.65
C THR A 76 8.23 17.94 7.99
N VAL A 77 8.26 16.61 8.01
CA VAL A 77 9.28 15.80 7.33
C VAL A 77 8.62 14.92 6.29
N VAL A 78 9.22 14.87 5.12
CA VAL A 78 8.78 14.01 4.00
C VAL A 78 9.93 13.12 3.58
N PHE A 79 9.71 11.82 3.53
CA PHE A 79 10.71 10.89 3.04
C PHE A 79 10.11 9.77 2.19
N PRO A 80 10.75 9.44 1.07
CA PRO A 80 10.33 8.35 0.20
C PRO A 80 10.82 7.01 0.70
N THR A 81 10.03 5.97 0.42
CA THR A 81 10.38 4.56 0.61
C THR A 81 10.23 3.80 -0.68
N VAL A 82 10.92 2.68 -0.80
CA VAL A 82 10.80 1.75 -1.93
C VAL A 82 10.53 0.33 -1.44
N GLN A 83 9.72 -0.38 -2.21
CA GLN A 83 9.44 -1.80 -2.04
C GLN A 83 9.69 -2.52 -3.35
N MET A 84 10.60 -3.47 -3.36
CA MET A 84 10.93 -4.29 -4.52
C MET A 84 11.25 -5.70 -4.03
N GLY A 85 10.21 -6.43 -3.58
CA GLY A 85 10.36 -7.74 -2.94
C GLY A 85 11.07 -8.77 -3.82
N VAL A 86 10.91 -8.68 -5.14
CA VAL A 86 11.65 -9.51 -6.11
C VAL A 86 13.18 -9.36 -5.97
N PHE A 87 13.64 -8.19 -5.55
CA PHE A 87 15.06 -7.87 -5.35
C PHE A 87 15.46 -7.87 -3.88
N GLY A 88 14.59 -8.33 -2.97
CA GLY A 88 14.85 -8.34 -1.52
C GLY A 88 14.88 -6.94 -0.87
N ILE A 89 14.30 -5.95 -1.51
CA ILE A 89 14.15 -4.59 -0.96
C ILE A 89 12.81 -4.50 -0.24
N THR A 90 12.85 -4.30 1.08
CA THR A 90 11.67 -4.34 1.97
C THR A 90 11.48 -3.06 2.78
N GLN A 91 12.13 -1.96 2.40
CA GLN A 91 12.16 -0.71 3.16
C GLN A 91 10.75 -0.21 3.52
N ASP A 92 9.83 -0.20 2.55
CA ASP A 92 8.46 0.27 2.77
C ASP A 92 7.66 -0.65 3.70
N CYS A 93 7.70 -1.96 3.47
CA CYS A 93 7.02 -2.93 4.33
C CYS A 93 7.57 -2.93 5.76
N ASP A 94 8.89 -2.76 5.94
CA ASP A 94 9.53 -2.72 7.26
C ASP A 94 9.11 -1.47 8.02
N LEU A 95 9.08 -0.31 7.35
CA LEU A 95 8.64 0.94 7.94
C LEU A 95 7.13 0.90 8.26
N THR A 96 6.29 0.46 7.32
CA THR A 96 4.84 0.31 7.54
C THR A 96 4.54 -0.58 8.75
N SER A 97 5.20 -1.73 8.87
CA SER A 97 5.08 -2.62 10.01
C SER A 97 5.52 -1.94 11.32
N SER A 98 6.59 -1.15 11.29
CA SER A 98 7.07 -0.41 12.46
C SER A 98 6.08 0.66 12.90
N ILE A 99 5.48 1.40 11.95
CA ILE A 99 4.42 2.39 12.21
C ILE A 99 3.20 1.71 12.83
N LEU A 100 2.77 0.56 12.30
CA LEU A 100 1.62 -0.18 12.85
C LEU A 100 1.87 -0.65 14.28
N ARG A 101 3.06 -1.18 14.58
CA ARG A 101 3.44 -1.65 15.92
C ARG A 101 3.64 -0.53 16.94
N ALA A 102 3.94 0.68 16.48
CA ALA A 102 4.03 1.85 17.34
C ALA A 102 2.66 2.30 17.88
N GLY A 103 1.56 1.77 17.33
CA GLY A 103 0.21 2.12 17.72
C GLY A 103 -0.11 1.83 19.18
N GLY A 104 -0.71 2.82 19.85
CA GLY A 104 -1.12 2.75 21.26
C GLY A 104 -2.60 3.05 21.46
N GLU A 105 -3.02 2.99 22.71
CA GLU A 105 -4.39 3.34 23.08
C GLU A 105 -4.68 4.81 22.76
N GLY A 106 -5.87 5.07 22.20
CA GLY A 106 -6.30 6.40 21.77
C GLY A 106 -5.85 6.79 20.35
N SER A 107 -4.88 6.10 19.76
CA SER A 107 -4.49 6.34 18.35
C SER A 107 -5.45 5.64 17.37
N SER A 108 -5.52 6.19 16.14
CA SER A 108 -6.31 5.62 15.05
C SER A 108 -5.54 5.56 13.75
N TYR A 109 -5.72 4.47 13.03
CA TYR A 109 -5.11 4.16 11.76
C TYR A 109 -6.19 3.94 10.71
N HIS A 110 -6.11 4.68 9.62
CA HIS A 110 -7.07 4.59 8.54
C HIS A 110 -6.34 4.19 7.26
N PHE A 111 -6.65 3.00 6.77
CA PHE A 111 -6.14 2.50 5.50
C PHE A 111 -7.10 2.80 4.36
N ALA A 112 -6.55 3.08 3.19
CA ALA A 112 -7.25 2.95 1.92
C ALA A 112 -6.47 1.97 1.04
N THR A 113 -7.16 1.03 0.41
CA THR A 113 -6.56 0.09 -0.54
C THR A 113 -7.57 -0.32 -1.60
N GLY A 114 -7.24 -0.12 -2.87
CA GLY A 114 -8.10 -0.51 -3.98
C GLY A 114 -8.23 -2.03 -4.11
N TYR A 115 -7.19 -2.77 -3.69
CA TYR A 115 -7.11 -4.24 -3.77
C TYR A 115 -6.76 -4.82 -2.41
N PHE A 116 -7.80 -5.11 -1.63
CA PHE A 116 -7.68 -5.53 -0.24
C PHE A 116 -7.12 -6.96 -0.10
N ASN A 117 -5.86 -7.08 0.23
CA ASN A 117 -5.21 -8.37 0.50
C ASN A 117 -4.05 -8.21 1.49
N LEU A 118 -4.32 -7.68 2.68
CA LEU A 118 -3.28 -7.45 3.69
C LEU A 118 -2.41 -8.69 3.91
N THR A 119 -1.11 -8.47 4.06
CA THR A 119 -0.16 -9.56 4.35
C THR A 119 -0.36 -10.09 5.77
N GLU A 120 0.09 -11.33 6.04
CA GLU A 120 0.05 -11.91 7.40
C GLU A 120 0.81 -11.04 8.41
N ARG A 121 1.87 -10.38 7.96
CA ARG A 121 2.64 -9.45 8.77
C ARG A 121 1.79 -8.28 9.23
N PHE A 122 1.18 -7.54 8.31
CA PHE A 122 0.34 -6.39 8.65
C PHE A 122 -0.90 -6.78 9.44
N MET A 123 -1.53 -7.92 9.11
CA MET A 123 -2.66 -8.43 9.87
C MET A 123 -2.29 -8.69 11.34
N ARG A 124 -1.15 -9.31 11.59
CA ARG A 124 -0.64 -9.55 12.95
C ARG A 124 -0.34 -8.22 13.66
N ASP A 125 0.40 -7.32 13.00
CA ASP A 125 0.73 -6.01 13.59
C ASP A 125 -0.53 -5.23 14.00
N ILE A 126 -1.59 -5.25 13.19
CA ILE A 126 -2.90 -4.67 13.52
C ILE A 126 -3.55 -5.34 14.74
N MET A 127 -3.52 -6.67 14.81
CA MET A 127 -4.19 -7.42 15.86
C MET A 127 -3.49 -7.32 17.23
N GLU A 128 -2.18 -7.10 17.25
CA GLU A 128 -1.37 -7.04 18.46
C GLU A 128 -1.40 -5.66 19.15
N THR A 129 -1.88 -4.62 18.48
CA THR A 129 -1.91 -3.26 19.05
C THR A 129 -3.25 -2.91 19.70
N ARG A 130 -3.27 -1.79 20.45
CA ARG A 130 -4.49 -1.26 21.10
C ARG A 130 -5.16 -0.12 20.34
N SER A 131 -4.67 0.20 19.16
CA SER A 131 -5.19 1.26 18.31
C SER A 131 -6.54 0.91 17.69
N ARG A 132 -7.20 1.92 17.15
CA ARG A 132 -8.40 1.77 16.31
C ARG A 132 -8.01 1.74 14.84
N TYR A 133 -8.72 0.93 14.06
CA TYR A 133 -8.43 0.76 12.62
C TYR A 133 -9.70 0.96 11.78
N GLY A 134 -9.55 1.76 10.72
CA GLY A 134 -10.50 1.85 9.62
C GLY A 134 -9.85 1.31 8.35
N LEU A 135 -10.46 0.34 7.69
CA LEU A 135 -9.90 -0.37 6.53
C LEU A 135 -10.84 -0.14 5.34
N LEU A 136 -10.56 0.89 4.56
CA LEU A 136 -11.33 1.25 3.38
C LEU A 136 -10.85 0.46 2.18
N MET A 137 -11.76 -0.25 1.52
CA MET A 137 -11.51 -1.04 0.33
C MET A 137 -12.55 -0.75 -0.76
N ALA A 138 -12.30 -1.21 -1.97
CA ALA A 138 -13.27 -1.11 -3.04
C ALA A 138 -14.47 -2.02 -2.78
N HIS A 139 -15.69 -1.47 -2.85
CA HIS A 139 -16.88 -2.28 -3.07
C HIS A 139 -16.74 -3.08 -4.37
N PRO A 140 -17.28 -4.30 -4.52
CA PRO A 140 -17.18 -5.04 -5.78
C PRO A 140 -17.60 -4.24 -7.02
N GLU A 141 -18.62 -3.40 -6.93
CA GLU A 141 -19.06 -2.52 -8.03
C GLU A 141 -18.07 -1.37 -8.34
N ALA A 142 -17.23 -1.01 -7.39
CA ALA A 142 -16.19 -0.01 -7.57
C ALA A 142 -14.82 -0.64 -7.93
N ASN A 143 -14.77 -1.97 -8.08
CA ASN A 143 -13.55 -2.68 -8.47
C ASN A 143 -13.35 -2.59 -10.00
N GLY A 144 -12.15 -2.18 -10.43
CA GLY A 144 -11.84 -1.99 -11.85
C GLY A 144 -11.90 -3.25 -12.72
N PHE A 145 -12.01 -4.44 -12.12
CA PHE A 145 -12.14 -5.72 -12.83
C PHE A 145 -13.60 -6.23 -12.94
N LEU A 146 -14.57 -5.47 -12.43
CA LEU A 146 -15.98 -5.84 -12.58
C LEU A 146 -16.37 -5.92 -14.04
N GLY A 147 -17.02 -7.00 -14.44
CA GLY A 147 -17.44 -7.22 -15.82
C GLY A 147 -16.33 -7.63 -16.78
N ALA A 148 -15.10 -7.82 -16.33
CA ALA A 148 -14.01 -8.35 -17.15
C ALA A 148 -14.31 -9.80 -17.60
N ARG A 149 -13.70 -10.21 -18.72
CA ARG A 149 -13.85 -11.59 -19.24
C ARG A 149 -13.20 -12.60 -18.29
N PHE A 150 -13.72 -13.84 -18.33
CA PHE A 150 -13.14 -14.98 -17.59
C PHE A 150 -11.64 -15.17 -17.95
N PRO A 151 -10.75 -15.43 -16.98
CA PRO A 151 -10.99 -15.60 -15.54
C PRO A 151 -10.95 -14.29 -14.74
N ILE A 152 -10.57 -13.17 -15.35
CA ILE A 152 -10.29 -11.86 -14.71
C ILE A 152 -11.54 -11.32 -13.97
N GLY A 153 -12.74 -11.56 -14.50
CA GLY A 153 -14.01 -11.18 -13.84
C GLY A 153 -14.25 -11.89 -12.49
N GLY A 154 -13.44 -12.88 -12.13
CA GLY A 154 -13.43 -13.50 -10.79
C GLY A 154 -12.71 -12.68 -9.71
N ILE A 155 -11.91 -11.68 -10.09
CA ILE A 155 -11.08 -10.89 -9.17
C ILE A 155 -11.91 -10.16 -8.09
N PRO A 156 -13.03 -9.47 -8.36
CA PRO A 156 -13.85 -8.86 -7.32
C PRO A 156 -14.36 -9.88 -6.29
N HIS A 157 -14.73 -11.08 -6.74
CA HIS A 157 -15.14 -12.17 -5.84
C HIS A 157 -13.99 -12.70 -4.99
N ALA A 158 -12.76 -12.69 -5.53
CA ALA A 158 -11.55 -13.08 -4.78
C ALA A 158 -11.31 -12.10 -3.62
N TYR A 159 -11.37 -10.80 -3.86
CA TYR A 159 -11.23 -9.79 -2.80
C TYR A 159 -12.36 -9.89 -1.76
N THR A 160 -13.59 -10.20 -2.16
CA THR A 160 -14.69 -10.47 -1.23
C THR A 160 -14.39 -11.67 -0.32
N ASP A 161 -13.82 -12.75 -0.85
CA ASP A 161 -13.45 -13.94 -0.06
C ASP A 161 -12.30 -13.66 0.91
N ILE A 162 -11.30 -12.90 0.47
CA ILE A 162 -10.18 -12.44 1.30
C ILE A 162 -10.71 -11.53 2.42
N ALA A 163 -11.59 -10.59 2.12
CA ALA A 163 -12.21 -9.69 3.09
C ALA A 163 -13.03 -10.45 4.14
N ARG A 164 -13.79 -11.46 3.72
CA ARG A 164 -14.55 -12.35 4.63
C ARG A 164 -13.62 -13.10 5.58
N THR A 165 -12.54 -13.68 5.04
CA THR A 165 -11.53 -14.39 5.84
C THR A 165 -10.89 -13.45 6.86
N PHE A 166 -10.51 -12.24 6.45
CA PHE A 166 -9.92 -11.26 7.34
C PHE A 166 -10.89 -10.81 8.45
N ARG A 167 -12.16 -10.53 8.11
CA ARG A 167 -13.19 -10.19 9.09
C ARG A 167 -13.35 -11.29 10.14
N GLY A 168 -13.38 -12.56 9.73
CA GLY A 168 -13.42 -13.69 10.67
C GLY A 168 -12.24 -13.67 11.66
N ARG A 169 -11.07 -13.35 11.18
CA ARG A 169 -9.85 -13.22 12.01
C ARG A 169 -9.93 -12.04 12.99
N LEU A 170 -10.43 -10.88 12.54
CA LEU A 170 -10.67 -9.72 13.43
C LEU A 170 -11.63 -10.06 14.57
N ILE A 171 -12.69 -10.78 14.28
CA ILE A 171 -13.67 -11.23 15.30
C ILE A 171 -12.99 -12.20 16.27
N ALA A 172 -12.29 -13.20 15.76
CA ALA A 172 -11.60 -14.21 16.58
C ALA A 172 -10.50 -13.63 17.46
N SER A 173 -9.85 -12.54 17.04
CA SER A 173 -8.82 -11.83 17.82
C SER A 173 -9.39 -10.76 18.77
N GLY A 174 -10.71 -10.64 18.90
CA GLY A 174 -11.34 -9.63 19.77
C GLY A 174 -11.26 -8.19 19.24
N MET A 175 -10.95 -7.99 17.96
CA MET A 175 -10.80 -6.68 17.35
C MET A 175 -12.12 -6.04 16.87
N LYS A 176 -13.27 -6.72 17.00
CA LYS A 176 -14.57 -6.27 16.47
C LYS A 176 -14.92 -4.83 16.84
N GLY A 177 -14.57 -4.38 18.04
CA GLY A 177 -14.83 -3.00 18.50
C GLY A 177 -13.78 -1.97 18.09
N ARG A 178 -12.61 -2.40 17.58
CA ARG A 178 -11.48 -1.53 17.29
C ARG A 178 -11.06 -1.50 15.82
N ALA A 179 -11.43 -2.51 15.04
CA ALA A 179 -11.13 -2.56 13.60
C ALA A 179 -12.45 -2.63 12.81
N ARG A 180 -12.64 -1.67 11.92
CA ARG A 180 -13.82 -1.57 11.05
C ARG A 180 -13.39 -1.74 9.61
N MET A 181 -14.04 -2.63 8.88
CA MET A 181 -13.94 -2.76 7.44
C MET A 181 -15.01 -1.89 6.79
N ILE A 182 -14.64 -1.20 5.74
CA ILE A 182 -15.45 -0.16 5.10
C ILE A 182 -15.28 -0.30 3.60
N GLU A 183 -16.34 -0.21 2.83
CA GLU A 183 -16.31 -0.28 1.37
C GLU A 183 -16.69 1.05 0.74
N TYR A 184 -15.82 1.54 -0.14
CA TYR A 184 -16.11 2.70 -0.99
C TYR A 184 -17.04 2.31 -2.12
N ARG A 185 -18.16 3.04 -2.24
CA ARG A 185 -19.12 2.89 -3.33
C ARG A 185 -19.65 4.24 -3.77
N ARG A 186 -19.30 4.63 -4.98
CA ARG A 186 -19.84 5.82 -5.62
C ARG A 186 -20.29 5.47 -7.04
N PRO A 187 -21.57 5.66 -7.41
CA PRO A 187 -22.07 5.31 -8.74
C PRO A 187 -21.24 5.92 -9.87
N GLY A 188 -20.83 5.10 -10.83
CA GLY A 188 -20.01 5.53 -11.96
C GLY A 188 -18.52 5.75 -11.66
N TRP A 189 -18.05 5.44 -10.46
CA TRP A 189 -16.66 5.56 -10.08
C TRP A 189 -16.03 4.20 -9.75
N THR A 190 -14.77 4.03 -10.14
CA THR A 190 -13.90 2.96 -9.60
C THR A 190 -13.11 3.49 -8.42
N PHE A 191 -12.77 2.62 -7.48
CA PHE A 191 -11.92 2.95 -6.34
C PHE A 191 -10.56 2.27 -6.48
N HIS A 192 -9.52 3.08 -6.60
CA HIS A 192 -8.13 2.61 -6.68
C HIS A 192 -7.20 3.40 -5.74
N GLY A 193 -7.80 4.00 -4.69
CA GLY A 193 -7.06 4.76 -3.68
C GLY A 193 -6.15 3.86 -2.85
N LYS A 194 -5.02 4.42 -2.41
CA LYS A 194 -4.08 3.83 -1.47
C LYS A 194 -3.59 4.91 -0.53
N GLY A 195 -3.38 4.54 0.72
CA GLY A 195 -2.85 5.44 1.72
C GLY A 195 -3.05 4.93 3.13
N LEU A 196 -2.34 5.55 4.04
CA LEU A 196 -2.47 5.35 5.48
C LEU A 196 -2.48 6.71 6.15
N TRP A 197 -3.46 6.96 7.00
CA TRP A 197 -3.54 8.14 7.87
C TRP A 197 -3.47 7.68 9.32
N VAL A 198 -2.53 8.22 10.07
CA VAL A 198 -2.33 7.91 11.50
C VAL A 198 -2.60 9.16 12.32
N THR A 199 -3.57 9.07 13.20
CA THR A 199 -3.87 10.10 14.19
C THR A 199 -3.43 9.58 15.55
N GLU A 200 -2.46 10.24 16.16
CA GLU A 200 -2.01 9.93 17.50
C GLU A 200 -3.05 10.40 18.55
N ALA A 201 -2.98 9.82 19.74
CA ALA A 201 -3.85 10.19 20.83
C ALA A 201 -3.75 11.70 21.14
N GLY A 202 -4.90 12.40 21.18
CA GLY A 202 -4.98 13.83 21.49
C GLY A 202 -4.65 14.78 20.35
N ARG A 203 -4.29 14.29 19.13
CA ARG A 203 -4.07 15.13 17.96
C ARG A 203 -5.38 15.50 17.26
N PRO A 204 -5.49 16.70 16.65
CA PRO A 204 -6.70 17.15 15.95
C PRO A 204 -6.94 16.44 14.61
N GLY A 205 -5.88 15.87 14.01
CA GLY A 205 -5.89 15.19 12.73
C GLY A 205 -4.70 14.24 12.57
N PRO A 206 -4.55 13.62 11.39
CA PRO A 206 -3.41 12.74 11.11
C PRO A 206 -2.08 13.47 11.20
N SER A 207 -1.22 13.02 12.11
CA SER A 207 0.17 13.50 12.26
C SER A 207 1.14 12.75 11.35
N LEU A 208 0.70 11.60 10.79
CA LEU A 208 1.44 10.84 9.78
C LEU A 208 0.49 10.40 8.67
N THR A 209 0.95 10.54 7.44
CA THR A 209 0.28 9.92 6.28
C THR A 209 1.30 9.24 5.38
N MET A 210 0.85 8.15 4.75
CA MET A 210 1.59 7.47 3.71
C MET A 210 0.78 7.50 2.42
N VAL A 211 1.40 7.93 1.32
CA VAL A 211 0.76 8.02 0.01
C VAL A 211 1.69 7.50 -1.07
N GLY A 212 1.21 6.56 -1.88
CA GLY A 212 2.02 5.94 -2.92
C GLY A 212 1.28 4.85 -3.69
N SER A 213 2.05 3.95 -4.27
CA SER A 213 1.52 2.87 -5.11
C SER A 213 1.15 1.58 -4.35
N PRO A 214 1.70 1.23 -3.16
CA PRO A 214 1.43 -0.03 -2.49
C PRO A 214 -0.03 -0.20 -2.04
N ASN A 215 -0.60 -1.39 -2.25
CA ASN A 215 -1.91 -1.79 -1.72
C ASN A 215 -1.84 -2.47 -0.35
N PHE A 216 -0.70 -2.43 0.34
CA PHE A 216 -0.45 -3.11 1.62
C PHE A 216 -0.67 -4.63 1.56
N GLY A 217 -0.63 -5.20 0.36
CA GLY A 217 -0.91 -6.60 0.07
C GLY A 217 0.33 -7.39 -0.34
N TYR A 218 0.13 -8.71 -0.51
CA TYR A 218 1.21 -9.63 -0.90
C TYR A 218 1.86 -9.27 -2.23
N ARG A 219 1.07 -8.80 -3.18
CA ARG A 219 1.59 -8.44 -4.49
C ARG A 219 2.54 -7.26 -4.38
N SER A 220 2.15 -6.19 -3.68
CA SER A 220 3.01 -5.03 -3.42
C SER A 220 4.25 -5.41 -2.61
N GLU A 221 4.11 -6.31 -1.60
CA GLU A 221 5.25 -6.75 -0.79
C GLU A 221 6.27 -7.55 -1.59
N LYS A 222 5.82 -8.48 -2.48
CA LYS A 222 6.68 -9.51 -3.05
C LYS A 222 6.98 -9.40 -4.54
N ARG A 223 6.17 -8.67 -5.31
CA ARG A 223 6.18 -8.76 -6.77
C ARG A 223 6.30 -7.45 -7.51
N ASP A 224 5.59 -6.44 -7.06
CA ASP A 224 5.57 -5.15 -7.74
C ASP A 224 6.79 -4.31 -7.33
N LEU A 225 7.12 -3.34 -8.17
CA LEU A 225 8.07 -2.27 -7.83
C LEU A 225 7.23 -1.08 -7.36
N GLU A 226 7.37 -0.75 -6.09
CA GLU A 226 6.51 0.23 -5.43
C GLU A 226 7.34 1.34 -4.79
N SER A 227 6.76 2.53 -4.73
CA SER A 227 7.30 3.62 -3.93
C SER A 227 6.20 4.37 -3.20
N GLN A 228 6.51 4.87 -2.02
CA GLN A 228 5.58 5.56 -1.17
C GLN A 228 6.27 6.75 -0.49
N LEU A 229 5.54 7.83 -0.28
CA LEU A 229 5.96 8.94 0.55
C LEU A 229 5.39 8.78 1.94
N VAL A 230 6.22 8.98 2.95
CA VAL A 230 5.81 9.12 4.34
C VAL A 230 5.96 10.58 4.72
N ILE A 231 4.88 11.18 5.20
CA ILE A 231 4.81 12.57 5.65
C ILE A 231 4.50 12.53 7.14
N VAL A 232 5.38 13.09 7.95
CA VAL A 232 5.19 13.28 9.40
C VAL A 232 5.12 14.76 9.68
N THR A 233 4.10 15.21 10.39
CA THR A 233 3.86 16.63 10.60
C THR A 233 3.36 16.97 11.99
N GLU A 234 3.95 18.01 12.57
CA GLU A 234 3.47 18.71 13.77
C GLU A 234 2.60 19.93 13.41
N ASN A 235 2.53 20.31 12.13
CA ASN A 235 1.76 21.43 11.64
C ASN A 235 0.26 21.14 11.72
N GLU A 236 -0.46 21.85 12.58
CA GLU A 236 -1.89 21.61 12.82
C GLU A 236 -2.77 21.88 11.60
N ASP A 237 -2.44 22.92 10.79
CA ASP A 237 -3.17 23.20 9.55
C ASP A 237 -3.04 22.05 8.54
N LEU A 238 -1.84 21.48 8.43
CA LEU A 238 -1.61 20.32 7.57
C LEU A 238 -2.33 19.09 8.12
N GLN A 239 -2.30 18.83 9.42
CA GLN A 239 -3.05 17.76 10.07
C GLN A 239 -4.56 17.89 9.80
N GLN A 240 -5.11 19.11 9.88
CA GLN A 240 -6.51 19.37 9.56
C GLN A 240 -6.83 19.01 8.10
N ARG A 241 -5.99 19.48 7.14
CA ARG A 241 -6.17 19.20 5.70
C ARG A 241 -6.08 17.72 5.38
N LEU A 242 -5.14 16.98 5.99
CA LEU A 242 -5.04 15.52 5.86
C LEU A 242 -6.28 14.83 6.42
N GLY A 243 -6.82 15.34 7.53
CA GLY A 243 -8.09 14.87 8.10
C GLY A 243 -9.30 15.14 7.19
N GLU A 244 -9.33 16.25 6.48
CA GLU A 244 -10.37 16.59 5.51
C GLU A 244 -10.31 15.65 4.28
N GLU A 245 -9.13 15.42 3.74
CA GLU A 245 -8.91 14.45 2.66
C GLU A 245 -9.43 13.06 3.05
N HIS A 246 -9.01 12.56 4.21
CA HIS A 246 -9.47 11.29 4.75
C HIS A 246 -11.00 11.25 4.89
N ARG A 247 -11.63 12.26 5.52
CA ARG A 247 -13.09 12.33 5.68
C ARG A 247 -13.82 12.37 4.33
N HIS A 248 -13.29 13.11 3.36
CA HIS A 248 -13.87 13.16 2.02
C HIS A 248 -13.83 11.78 1.33
N LEU A 249 -12.73 11.06 1.46
CA LEU A 249 -12.61 9.71 0.93
C LEU A 249 -13.63 8.75 1.54
N TYR A 250 -13.84 8.86 2.86
CA TYR A 250 -14.79 8.03 3.60
C TYR A 250 -16.27 8.45 3.44
N SER A 251 -16.56 9.65 2.94
CA SER A 251 -17.94 10.14 2.75
C SER A 251 -18.76 9.35 1.73
N HIS A 252 -18.12 8.58 0.87
CA HIS A 252 -18.76 7.70 -0.11
C HIS A 252 -18.61 6.21 0.25
N SER A 253 -18.61 5.89 1.54
CA SER A 253 -18.34 4.53 1.96
C SER A 253 -19.34 4.03 3.02
N GLU A 254 -19.48 2.72 3.09
CA GLU A 254 -20.39 2.02 3.99
C GLU A 254 -19.63 0.99 4.83
N ALA A 255 -20.06 0.79 6.08
CA ALA A 255 -19.46 -0.22 6.94
C ALA A 255 -19.80 -1.63 6.44
N VAL A 256 -18.81 -2.52 6.48
CA VAL A 256 -18.98 -3.94 6.14
C VAL A 256 -19.40 -4.70 7.40
N GLU A 257 -20.65 -5.11 7.43
CA GLU A 257 -21.21 -5.95 8.48
C GLU A 257 -21.19 -7.44 8.06
N ASP A 258 -21.54 -8.34 8.99
CA ASP A 258 -21.61 -9.78 8.70
C ASP A 258 -22.66 -10.04 7.61
N SER A 259 -23.82 -9.39 7.69
CA SER A 259 -24.89 -9.44 6.68
C SER A 259 -24.44 -8.95 5.30
N THR A 260 -23.53 -7.95 5.23
CA THR A 260 -22.96 -7.47 3.96
C THR A 260 -22.22 -8.60 3.24
N LEU A 261 -21.37 -9.34 3.93
CA LEU A 261 -20.57 -10.41 3.34
C LEU A 261 -21.36 -11.70 3.08
N GLU A 262 -22.52 -11.88 3.74
CA GLU A 262 -23.42 -13.02 3.55
C GLU A 262 -24.46 -12.80 2.44
N ALA A 263 -24.60 -11.57 1.94
CA ALA A 263 -25.53 -11.22 0.88
C ALA A 263 -25.32 -12.07 -0.39
N GLU A 264 -26.37 -12.26 -1.16
CA GLU A 264 -26.37 -13.15 -2.32
C GLU A 264 -25.39 -12.70 -3.41
N ASP A 265 -25.33 -11.40 -3.66
CA ASP A 265 -24.39 -10.76 -4.61
C ASP A 265 -22.92 -10.87 -4.19
N ARG A 266 -22.67 -11.25 -2.94
CA ARG A 266 -21.33 -11.47 -2.36
C ARG A 266 -20.88 -12.92 -2.40
N ARG A 267 -21.68 -13.82 -2.98
CA ARG A 267 -21.30 -15.24 -3.09
C ARG A 267 -20.05 -15.41 -3.96
N THR A 268 -19.05 -16.07 -3.40
CA THR A 268 -17.80 -16.38 -4.11
C THR A 268 -17.93 -17.72 -4.81
N PRO A 269 -17.76 -17.81 -6.15
CA PRO A 269 -17.75 -19.07 -6.87
C PRO A 269 -16.69 -20.05 -6.33
N ALA A 270 -16.99 -21.35 -6.33
CA ALA A 270 -16.10 -22.37 -5.76
C ALA A 270 -14.69 -22.36 -6.38
N TRP A 271 -14.60 -22.18 -7.70
CA TRP A 271 -13.31 -22.08 -8.39
C TRP A 271 -12.48 -20.89 -7.93
N VAL A 272 -13.11 -19.75 -7.64
CA VAL A 272 -12.42 -18.54 -7.12
C VAL A 272 -11.83 -18.83 -5.74
N LYS A 273 -12.57 -19.52 -4.86
CA LYS A 273 -12.06 -19.90 -3.53
C LYS A 273 -10.81 -20.77 -3.62
N ILE A 274 -10.78 -21.70 -4.60
CA ILE A 274 -9.60 -22.54 -4.84
C ILE A 274 -8.43 -21.67 -5.32
N VAL A 275 -8.67 -20.76 -6.26
CA VAL A 275 -7.64 -19.83 -6.79
C VAL A 275 -7.09 -18.95 -5.66
N VAL A 276 -7.94 -18.37 -4.83
CA VAL A 276 -7.51 -17.56 -3.68
C VAL A 276 -6.64 -18.37 -2.73
N LYS A 277 -7.02 -19.62 -2.44
CA LYS A 277 -6.25 -20.48 -1.54
C LYS A 277 -4.84 -20.80 -2.07
N VAL A 278 -4.68 -20.95 -3.38
CA VAL A 278 -3.41 -21.37 -4.01
C VAL A 278 -2.58 -20.18 -4.45
N ALA A 279 -3.22 -19.10 -4.89
CA ALA A 279 -2.57 -17.98 -5.56
C ALA A 279 -2.78 -16.62 -4.85
N ARG A 280 -3.02 -16.62 -3.54
CA ARG A 280 -3.27 -15.41 -2.75
C ARG A 280 -2.15 -14.34 -2.90
N GLU A 281 -0.92 -14.78 -3.08
CA GLU A 281 0.23 -13.88 -3.25
C GLU A 281 0.27 -13.16 -4.61
N TRP A 282 -0.68 -13.46 -5.51
CA TRP A 282 -0.79 -12.83 -6.82
C TRP A 282 -1.90 -11.77 -6.91
N PHE A 283 -2.68 -11.63 -5.85
CA PHE A 283 -3.74 -10.64 -5.71
C PHE A 283 -3.27 -9.36 -5.03
#